data_7c6d34fa16991e1bffa814d0cef9fff9
#
_entry.id   7c6d34fa16991e1bffa814d0cef9fff9
#
_cell.length_a   1.000
_cell.length_b   1.000
_cell.length_c   1.000
_cell.angle_alpha   90.00
_cell.angle_beta   90.00
_cell.angle_gamma   90.00
#
_symmetry.space_group_name_H-M   'P 1'
#
loop_
_entity.id
_entity.type
_entity.pdbx_description
1 polymer ?
#
loop_
_entity_poly.entity_id
_entity_poly.type
_entity_poly.pdbx_seq_one_letter_code
_entity_poly.pdbx_strand_id
1 'polypeptide(L)'
;MSFAAGVIAAGEGSRLAASHPSTVKPLVPVAGRPLSHWIVGTLRAAGARGATVLTNSRGGAVAPSLAAAFPGFAFDFVTQDTASSYESFRLVSRRLAEREDAFLISTVDALVPPADVARFWTECREARADAGLALTAHVDDEKPLWADVDEAGLVTAIGDDAKARKLVTCGLYFMTRAAARRLPEAAAHGRLRDFWRTLVSGGARVAGCKLSKTLDVDRPEDVLAAEAYLKSEARPFMKEIHAQRSGA
;
A
#
# COMPACT_ATOMS: atom_id res chain seq x y z
N MET A 1 -18.62 2.02 4.63
CA MET A 1 -18.27 1.01 3.60
C MET A 1 -17.17 0.13 4.15
N SER A 2 -17.14 -1.18 3.86
CA SER A 2 -16.08 -2.05 4.36
C SER A 2 -15.43 -2.82 3.22
N PHE A 3 -14.12 -3.10 3.36
CA PHE A 3 -13.32 -3.81 2.37
C PHE A 3 -12.32 -4.76 3.04
N ALA A 4 -11.74 -5.67 2.29
CA ALA A 4 -10.57 -6.43 2.74
C ALA A 4 -9.29 -5.77 2.21
N ALA A 5 -8.21 -5.90 2.95
CA ALA A 5 -6.93 -5.31 2.59
C ALA A 5 -5.83 -6.36 2.45
N GLY A 6 -4.81 -6.02 1.64
CA GLY A 6 -3.52 -6.69 1.61
C GLY A 6 -2.42 -5.76 2.11
N VAL A 7 -1.42 -6.31 2.78
CA VAL A 7 -0.22 -5.59 3.18
C VAL A 7 1.01 -6.35 2.68
N ILE A 8 1.80 -5.73 1.83
CA ILE A 8 3.06 -6.28 1.34
C ILE A 8 4.18 -5.81 2.28
N ALA A 9 4.63 -6.69 3.15
CA ALA A 9 5.66 -6.48 4.15
C ALA A 9 6.88 -7.40 3.94
N ALA A 10 7.04 -7.96 2.73
CA ALA A 10 8.09 -8.90 2.36
C ALA A 10 9.37 -8.24 1.82
N GLY A 11 9.39 -6.91 1.67
CA GLY A 11 10.57 -6.17 1.19
C GLY A 11 11.77 -6.29 2.14
N GLU A 12 12.98 -6.35 1.58
CA GLU A 12 14.20 -6.51 2.37
C GLU A 12 14.52 -5.35 3.31
N GLY A 13 14.09 -4.12 2.95
CA GLY A 13 14.37 -2.91 3.75
C GLY A 13 15.85 -2.59 3.88
N SER A 14 16.67 -2.96 2.90
CA SER A 14 18.14 -2.85 2.96
C SER A 14 18.66 -1.45 3.26
N ARG A 15 17.96 -0.41 2.82
CA ARG A 15 18.31 0.99 3.07
C ARG A 15 18.11 1.37 4.54
N LEU A 16 17.04 0.91 5.18
CA LEU A 16 16.78 1.12 6.60
C LEU A 16 17.63 0.22 7.50
N ALA A 17 18.11 -0.91 6.99
CA ALA A 17 18.98 -1.81 7.74
C ALA A 17 20.29 -1.14 8.20
N ALA A 18 20.76 -0.10 7.50
CA ALA A 18 21.95 0.66 7.91
C ALA A 18 21.76 1.35 9.27
N SER A 19 20.56 1.85 9.57
CA SER A 19 20.22 2.52 10.84
C SER A 19 19.52 1.59 11.83
N HIS A 20 18.94 0.48 11.37
CA HIS A 20 18.20 -0.49 12.18
C HIS A 20 18.64 -1.93 11.86
N PRO A 21 19.91 -2.32 12.10
CA PRO A 21 20.51 -3.56 11.60
C PRO A 21 19.85 -4.83 12.14
N SER A 22 19.20 -4.76 13.30
CA SER A 22 18.52 -5.90 13.94
C SER A 22 17.00 -5.89 13.77
N THR A 23 16.44 -4.93 13.00
CA THR A 23 15.01 -4.74 12.88
C THR A 23 14.57 -4.85 11.43
N VAL A 24 13.59 -5.72 11.14
CA VAL A 24 12.99 -5.78 9.80
C VAL A 24 12.15 -4.54 9.53
N LYS A 25 12.11 -4.07 8.27
CA LYS A 25 11.42 -2.82 7.86
C LYS A 25 10.01 -2.68 8.44
N PRO A 26 9.13 -3.70 8.44
CA PRO A 26 7.80 -3.58 9.02
C PRO A 26 7.75 -3.22 10.51
N LEU A 27 8.82 -3.49 11.25
CA LEU A 27 8.93 -3.24 12.69
C LEU A 27 9.78 -2.02 13.04
N VAL A 28 10.32 -1.30 12.07
CA VAL A 28 11.05 -0.05 12.29
C VAL A 28 10.10 0.94 12.99
N PRO A 29 10.51 1.53 14.14
CA PRO A 29 9.69 2.48 14.87
C PRO A 29 9.62 3.83 14.13
N VAL A 30 8.40 4.33 13.97
CA VAL A 30 8.10 5.69 13.48
C VAL A 30 7.19 6.32 14.51
N ALA A 31 7.58 7.45 15.10
CA ALA A 31 6.87 8.08 16.21
C ALA A 31 6.50 7.10 17.35
N GLY A 32 7.46 6.23 17.72
CA GLY A 32 7.30 5.26 18.80
C GLY A 32 6.40 4.04 18.50
N ARG A 33 5.99 3.84 17.24
CA ARG A 33 5.13 2.73 16.83
C ARG A 33 5.72 2.03 15.60
N PRO A 34 5.69 0.67 15.50
CA PRO A 34 6.13 -0.05 14.31
C PRO A 34 5.43 0.45 13.05
N LEU A 35 6.17 0.54 11.93
CA LEU A 35 5.66 1.00 10.64
C LEU A 35 4.44 0.19 10.19
N SER A 36 4.47 -1.15 10.31
CA SER A 36 3.32 -2.01 10.00
C SER A 36 2.08 -1.71 10.83
N HIS A 37 2.24 -1.21 12.06
CA HIS A 37 1.10 -0.82 12.91
C HIS A 37 0.43 0.46 12.39
N TRP A 38 1.19 1.39 11.81
CA TRP A 38 0.64 2.57 11.14
C TRP A 38 -0.21 2.16 9.95
N ILE A 39 0.33 1.29 9.09
CA ILE A 39 -0.36 0.85 7.87
C ILE A 39 -1.65 0.09 8.20
N VAL A 40 -1.58 -0.91 9.08
CA VAL A 40 -2.77 -1.68 9.49
C VAL A 40 -3.77 -0.80 10.22
N GLY A 41 -3.32 0.09 11.09
CA GLY A 41 -4.17 1.06 11.79
C GLY A 41 -4.94 1.97 10.82
N THR A 42 -4.24 2.47 9.81
CA THR A 42 -4.82 3.27 8.72
C THR A 42 -5.90 2.51 7.95
N LEU A 43 -5.57 1.29 7.49
CA LEU A 43 -6.51 0.46 6.73
C LEU A 43 -7.76 0.14 7.56
N ARG A 44 -7.58 -0.20 8.85
CA ARG A 44 -8.69 -0.44 9.77
C ARG A 44 -9.53 0.81 9.97
N ALA A 45 -8.92 1.98 10.20
CA ALA A 45 -9.62 3.26 10.36
C ALA A 45 -10.40 3.66 9.10
N ALA A 46 -9.88 3.33 7.91
CA ALA A 46 -10.55 3.53 6.64
C ALA A 46 -11.69 2.55 6.34
N GLY A 47 -11.91 1.53 7.19
CA GLY A 47 -12.99 0.55 7.05
C GLY A 47 -12.57 -0.84 6.61
N ALA A 48 -11.29 -1.18 6.65
CA ALA A 48 -10.87 -2.56 6.41
C ALA A 48 -11.37 -3.48 7.53
N ARG A 49 -12.00 -4.60 7.16
CA ARG A 49 -12.51 -5.61 8.10
C ARG A 49 -11.46 -6.67 8.45
N GLY A 50 -10.39 -6.76 7.69
CA GLY A 50 -9.28 -7.68 7.88
C GLY A 50 -8.17 -7.42 6.87
N ALA A 51 -7.03 -8.07 7.08
CA ALA A 51 -5.87 -7.94 6.19
C ALA A 51 -5.14 -9.27 5.95
N THR A 52 -4.83 -9.56 4.68
CA THR A 52 -3.81 -10.53 4.31
C THR A 52 -2.44 -9.84 4.37
N VAL A 53 -1.54 -10.32 5.21
CA VAL A 53 -0.22 -9.72 5.42
C VAL A 53 0.85 -10.68 4.90
N LEU A 54 1.59 -10.27 3.88
CA LEU A 54 2.71 -11.02 3.33
C LEU A 54 4.02 -10.53 3.98
N THR A 55 4.76 -11.46 4.59
CA THR A 55 6.12 -11.25 5.09
C THR A 55 7.10 -12.19 4.40
N ASN A 56 8.39 -11.86 4.41
CA ASN A 56 9.46 -12.79 4.05
C ASN A 56 9.85 -13.67 5.24
N SER A 57 10.77 -14.62 5.04
CA SER A 57 11.25 -15.55 6.06
C SER A 57 11.89 -14.86 7.30
N ARG A 58 12.41 -13.64 7.16
CA ARG A 58 12.97 -12.83 8.27
C ARG A 58 11.89 -12.09 9.07
N GLY A 59 10.67 -12.02 8.55
CA GLY A 59 9.54 -11.27 9.13
C GLY A 59 8.79 -11.97 10.25
N GLY A 60 9.33 -13.04 10.87
CA GLY A 60 8.62 -13.87 11.84
C GLY A 60 8.03 -13.11 13.05
N ALA A 61 8.62 -11.99 13.44
CA ALA A 61 8.11 -11.16 14.54
C ALA A 61 6.94 -10.23 14.15
N VAL A 62 6.65 -10.06 12.86
CA VAL A 62 5.61 -9.13 12.38
C VAL A 62 4.21 -9.62 12.74
N ALA A 63 3.93 -10.89 12.49
CA ALA A 63 2.61 -11.49 12.76
C ALA A 63 2.22 -11.41 14.25
N PRO A 64 3.03 -11.86 15.23
CA PRO A 64 2.68 -11.72 16.63
C PRO A 64 2.58 -10.24 17.08
N SER A 65 3.42 -9.36 16.54
CA SER A 65 3.36 -7.92 16.83
C SER A 65 2.03 -7.30 16.40
N LEU A 66 1.57 -7.60 15.16
CA LEU A 66 0.29 -7.11 14.64
C LEU A 66 -0.90 -7.73 15.39
N ALA A 67 -0.89 -9.04 15.64
CA ALA A 67 -1.97 -9.71 16.38
C ALA A 67 -2.15 -9.13 17.80
N ALA A 68 -1.05 -8.84 18.49
CA ALA A 68 -1.10 -8.21 19.80
C ALA A 68 -1.60 -6.76 19.77
N ALA A 69 -1.24 -5.99 18.73
CA ALA A 69 -1.61 -4.58 18.61
C ALA A 69 -3.05 -4.37 18.15
N PHE A 70 -3.64 -5.31 17.44
CA PHE A 70 -4.99 -5.21 16.86
C PHE A 70 -5.87 -6.41 17.22
N PRO A 71 -6.19 -6.59 18.52
CA PRO A 71 -7.06 -7.70 18.94
C PRO A 71 -8.41 -7.60 18.24
N GLY A 72 -8.94 -8.76 17.80
CA GLY A 72 -10.22 -8.84 17.08
C GLY A 72 -10.20 -8.39 15.62
N PHE A 73 -9.09 -7.87 15.09
CA PHE A 73 -8.95 -7.62 13.65
C PHE A 73 -8.55 -8.92 12.94
N ALA A 74 -9.25 -9.26 11.86
CA ALA A 74 -9.02 -10.50 11.14
C ALA A 74 -7.73 -10.45 10.32
N PHE A 75 -6.75 -11.29 10.66
CA PHE A 75 -5.51 -11.44 9.90
C PHE A 75 -5.43 -12.79 9.18
N ASP A 76 -4.88 -12.75 7.97
CA ASP A 76 -4.44 -13.90 7.19
C ASP A 76 -2.93 -13.69 6.91
N PHE A 77 -2.07 -14.33 7.71
CA PHE A 77 -0.63 -14.18 7.59
C PHE A 77 -0.05 -15.17 6.59
N VAL A 78 0.74 -14.65 5.65
CA VAL A 78 1.48 -15.43 4.65
C VAL A 78 2.96 -15.14 4.80
N THR A 79 3.77 -16.18 4.94
CA THR A 79 5.24 -16.04 4.96
C THR A 79 5.81 -16.71 3.73
N GLN A 80 6.38 -15.90 2.84
CA GLN A 80 6.99 -16.38 1.61
C GLN A 80 8.05 -15.40 1.10
N ASP A 81 9.24 -15.93 0.81
CA ASP A 81 10.26 -15.18 0.07
C ASP A 81 9.84 -15.10 -1.39
N THR A 82 9.78 -13.88 -1.94
CA THR A 82 9.38 -13.61 -3.31
C THR A 82 10.54 -13.03 -4.10
N ALA A 83 10.68 -13.44 -5.35
CA ALA A 83 11.78 -13.01 -6.22
C ALA A 83 11.62 -11.55 -6.72
N SER A 84 10.40 -10.98 -6.60
CA SER A 84 10.13 -9.64 -7.12
C SER A 84 8.97 -8.96 -6.38
N SER A 85 8.90 -7.62 -6.49
CA SER A 85 7.76 -6.86 -5.99
C SER A 85 6.45 -7.18 -6.72
N TYR A 86 6.52 -7.58 -7.99
CA TYR A 86 5.36 -8.07 -8.72
C TYR A 86 4.86 -9.41 -8.17
N GLU A 87 5.75 -10.33 -7.87
CA GLU A 87 5.37 -11.63 -7.28
C GLU A 87 4.68 -11.45 -5.93
N SER A 88 5.22 -10.57 -5.07
CA SER A 88 4.58 -10.22 -3.80
C SER A 88 3.16 -9.67 -4.00
N PHE A 89 3.00 -8.74 -4.94
CA PHE A 89 1.70 -8.16 -5.28
C PHE A 89 0.73 -9.20 -5.83
N ARG A 90 1.20 -10.06 -6.75
CA ARG A 90 0.41 -11.14 -7.35
C ARG A 90 -0.09 -12.14 -6.29
N LEU A 91 0.80 -12.55 -5.39
CA LEU A 91 0.47 -13.50 -4.33
C LEU A 91 -0.64 -12.96 -3.42
N VAL A 92 -0.48 -11.74 -2.92
CA VAL A 92 -1.48 -11.08 -2.07
C VAL A 92 -2.80 -10.88 -2.83
N SER A 93 -2.73 -10.43 -4.10
CA SER A 93 -3.91 -10.23 -4.95
C SER A 93 -4.68 -11.54 -5.17
N ARG A 94 -4.00 -12.63 -5.52
CA ARG A 94 -4.61 -13.94 -5.73
C ARG A 94 -5.26 -14.48 -4.47
N ARG A 95 -4.59 -14.33 -3.32
CA ARG A 95 -5.10 -14.77 -2.02
C ARG A 95 -6.38 -14.04 -1.63
N LEU A 96 -6.43 -12.72 -1.83
CA LEU A 96 -7.63 -11.91 -1.58
C LEU A 96 -8.76 -12.24 -2.56
N ALA A 97 -8.45 -12.45 -3.84
CA ALA A 97 -9.42 -12.76 -4.88
C ALA A 97 -10.12 -14.11 -4.70
N GLU A 98 -9.66 -14.98 -3.80
CA GLU A 98 -10.38 -16.21 -3.42
C GLU A 98 -11.70 -15.90 -2.69
N ARG A 99 -11.73 -14.80 -1.92
CA ARG A 99 -12.83 -14.47 -0.99
C ARG A 99 -13.52 -13.14 -1.30
N GLU A 100 -12.83 -12.22 -1.99
CA GLU A 100 -13.23 -10.83 -2.15
C GLU A 100 -13.48 -10.47 -3.60
N ASP A 101 -14.55 -9.72 -3.88
CA ASP A 101 -14.85 -9.21 -5.23
C ASP A 101 -13.97 -8.03 -5.62
N ALA A 102 -13.54 -7.25 -4.62
CA ALA A 102 -12.58 -6.15 -4.76
C ALA A 102 -11.89 -5.91 -3.42
N PHE A 103 -10.68 -5.37 -3.45
CA PHE A 103 -9.84 -5.16 -2.27
C PHE A 103 -8.79 -4.07 -2.50
N LEU A 104 -8.21 -3.58 -1.42
CA LEU A 104 -7.03 -2.71 -1.45
C LEU A 104 -5.77 -3.49 -1.10
N ILE A 105 -4.64 -3.06 -1.65
CA ILE A 105 -3.31 -3.55 -1.28
C ILE A 105 -2.43 -2.34 -0.97
N SER A 106 -1.78 -2.34 0.20
CA SER A 106 -0.79 -1.35 0.58
C SER A 106 0.59 -1.99 0.71
N THR A 107 1.61 -1.29 0.27
CA THR A 107 2.97 -1.60 0.73
C THR A 107 3.12 -1.16 2.20
N VAL A 108 4.06 -1.76 2.93
CA VAL A 108 4.23 -1.53 4.37
C VAL A 108 4.85 -0.17 4.70
N ASP A 109 5.34 0.54 3.70
CA ASP A 109 6.05 1.82 3.79
C ASP A 109 5.19 3.05 3.46
N ALA A 110 4.06 2.87 2.79
CA ALA A 110 3.22 3.96 2.32
C ALA A 110 2.30 4.50 3.44
N LEU A 111 2.70 5.61 4.05
CA LEU A 111 1.87 6.33 5.01
C LEU A 111 0.82 7.18 4.28
N VAL A 112 -0.42 6.73 4.30
CA VAL A 112 -1.57 7.38 3.65
C VAL A 112 -2.62 7.72 4.72
N PRO A 113 -3.21 8.92 4.74
CA PRO A 113 -4.29 9.25 5.70
C PRO A 113 -5.51 8.33 5.54
N PRO A 114 -6.17 7.90 6.65
CA PRO A 114 -7.34 7.01 6.57
C PRO A 114 -8.48 7.54 5.68
N ALA A 115 -8.74 8.84 5.73
CA ALA A 115 -9.76 9.48 4.89
C ALA A 115 -9.43 9.34 3.39
N ASP A 116 -8.16 9.45 3.03
CA ASP A 116 -7.70 9.26 1.64
C ASP A 116 -7.81 7.80 1.21
N VAL A 117 -7.52 6.84 2.08
CA VAL A 117 -7.73 5.41 1.79
C VAL A 117 -9.22 5.11 1.56
N ALA A 118 -10.10 5.64 2.40
CA ALA A 118 -11.55 5.45 2.27
C ALA A 118 -12.07 6.10 0.96
N ARG A 119 -11.60 7.30 0.63
CA ARG A 119 -11.94 8.00 -0.61
C ARG A 119 -11.43 7.24 -1.84
N PHE A 120 -10.18 6.75 -1.82
CA PHE A 120 -9.60 5.94 -2.89
C PHE A 120 -10.44 4.69 -3.18
N TRP A 121 -10.87 3.97 -2.14
CA TRP A 121 -11.78 2.84 -2.28
C TRP A 121 -13.06 3.24 -3.01
N THR A 122 -13.70 4.32 -2.58
CA THR A 122 -14.97 4.80 -3.13
C THR A 122 -14.82 5.22 -4.60
N GLU A 123 -13.83 6.04 -4.92
CA GLU A 123 -13.57 6.52 -6.28
C GLU A 123 -13.29 5.38 -7.27
N CYS A 124 -12.47 4.38 -6.87
CA CYS A 124 -12.22 3.21 -7.72
C CYS A 124 -13.50 2.39 -7.99
N ARG A 125 -14.37 2.26 -6.99
CA ARG A 125 -15.64 1.54 -7.12
C ARG A 125 -16.64 2.30 -8.02
N GLU A 126 -16.76 3.60 -7.85
CA GLU A 126 -17.63 4.47 -8.65
C GLU A 126 -17.18 4.53 -10.10
N ALA A 127 -15.86 4.59 -10.33
CA ALA A 127 -15.27 4.51 -11.66
C ALA A 127 -15.46 3.14 -12.33
N ARG A 128 -15.95 2.12 -11.62
CA ARG A 128 -16.01 0.73 -12.10
C ARG A 128 -14.67 0.26 -12.67
N ALA A 129 -13.58 0.63 -11.98
CA ALA A 129 -12.23 0.32 -12.42
C ALA A 129 -11.93 -1.18 -12.24
N ASP A 130 -11.13 -1.74 -13.13
CA ASP A 130 -10.55 -3.09 -12.97
C ASP A 130 -9.45 -3.08 -11.92
N ALA A 131 -8.66 -2.01 -11.90
CA ALA A 131 -7.58 -1.74 -10.96
C ALA A 131 -7.48 -0.24 -10.66
N GLY A 132 -6.73 0.14 -9.63
CA GLY A 132 -6.53 1.55 -9.27
C GLY A 132 -5.15 1.81 -8.69
N LEU A 133 -4.67 3.01 -8.96
CA LEU A 133 -3.43 3.56 -8.45
C LEU A 133 -3.75 4.79 -7.59
N ALA A 134 -3.33 4.77 -6.35
CA ALA A 134 -3.28 5.97 -5.54
C ALA A 134 -2.10 6.83 -6.02
N LEU A 135 -2.36 8.11 -6.26
CA LEU A 135 -1.42 9.05 -6.84
C LEU A 135 -1.23 10.25 -5.92
N THR A 136 -0.01 10.77 -5.84
CA THR A 136 0.30 11.97 -5.07
C THR A 136 1.13 12.96 -5.90
N ALA A 137 1.01 14.24 -5.60
CA ALA A 137 1.88 15.28 -6.15
C ALA A 137 3.17 15.46 -5.32
N HIS A 138 3.25 14.80 -4.14
CA HIS A 138 4.44 14.82 -3.32
C HIS A 138 5.44 13.78 -3.84
N VAL A 139 6.61 14.25 -4.30
CA VAL A 139 7.61 13.41 -4.96
C VAL A 139 8.86 13.41 -4.09
N ASP A 140 9.12 12.28 -3.41
CA ASP A 140 10.29 12.05 -2.57
C ASP A 140 11.15 10.87 -3.07
N ASP A 141 10.72 10.19 -4.16
CA ASP A 141 11.43 9.04 -4.72
C ASP A 141 12.46 9.48 -5.75
N GLU A 142 13.67 8.89 -5.73
CA GLU A 142 14.71 9.09 -6.76
C GLU A 142 14.28 8.57 -8.14
N LYS A 143 13.39 7.61 -8.18
CA LYS A 143 12.87 6.98 -9.40
C LYS A 143 11.35 6.94 -9.41
N PRO A 144 10.70 8.12 -9.41
CA PRO A 144 9.25 8.20 -9.32
C PRO A 144 8.59 7.46 -10.48
N LEU A 145 7.50 6.77 -10.19
CA LEU A 145 6.64 6.18 -11.21
C LEU A 145 5.54 7.18 -11.55
N TRP A 146 5.81 8.02 -12.55
CA TRP A 146 4.89 9.04 -13.02
C TRP A 146 3.61 8.45 -13.60
N ALA A 147 2.49 9.15 -13.46
CA ALA A 147 1.21 8.78 -14.07
C ALA A 147 0.48 10.02 -14.60
N ASP A 148 -0.09 9.91 -15.78
CA ASP A 148 -1.03 10.87 -16.33
C ASP A 148 -2.44 10.31 -16.22
N VAL A 149 -3.41 11.17 -15.90
CA VAL A 149 -4.82 10.83 -15.78
C VAL A 149 -5.64 11.73 -16.67
N ASP A 150 -6.72 11.19 -17.23
CA ASP A 150 -7.71 11.95 -17.99
C ASP A 150 -8.74 12.66 -17.09
N GLU A 151 -9.68 13.37 -17.70
CA GLU A 151 -10.76 14.08 -17.00
C GLU A 151 -11.73 13.12 -16.28
N ALA A 152 -11.80 11.86 -16.71
CA ALA A 152 -12.59 10.81 -16.06
C ALA A 152 -11.85 10.14 -14.89
N GLY A 153 -10.60 10.57 -14.59
CA GLY A 153 -9.78 9.99 -13.53
C GLY A 153 -9.18 8.63 -13.89
N LEU A 154 -9.06 8.30 -15.19
CA LEU A 154 -8.42 7.06 -15.63
C LEU A 154 -6.96 7.32 -16.00
N VAL A 155 -6.09 6.40 -15.63
CA VAL A 155 -4.66 6.44 -15.97
C VAL A 155 -4.50 6.19 -17.47
N THR A 156 -3.94 7.16 -18.17
CA THR A 156 -3.71 7.13 -19.63
C THR A 156 -2.27 6.82 -20.00
N ALA A 157 -1.32 7.15 -19.12
CA ALA A 157 0.09 6.87 -19.31
C ALA A 157 0.80 6.68 -17.96
N ILE A 158 1.86 5.88 -17.92
CA ILE A 158 2.61 5.59 -16.70
C ILE A 158 4.12 5.43 -16.98
N GLY A 159 4.95 5.86 -16.04
CA GLY A 159 6.40 5.79 -16.16
C GLY A 159 6.93 6.81 -17.16
N ASP A 160 7.77 6.37 -18.09
CA ASP A 160 8.41 7.24 -19.08
C ASP A 160 7.42 7.77 -20.14
N ASP A 161 6.29 7.10 -20.30
CA ASP A 161 5.22 7.51 -21.23
C ASP A 161 4.38 8.66 -20.67
N ALA A 162 4.38 8.87 -19.35
CA ALA A 162 3.71 10.00 -18.71
C ALA A 162 4.41 11.32 -19.04
N LYS A 163 3.66 12.27 -19.63
CA LYS A 163 4.19 13.54 -20.14
C LYS A 163 4.02 14.69 -19.15
N ALA A 164 2.92 14.71 -18.40
CA ALA A 164 2.65 15.79 -17.45
C ALA A 164 3.60 15.80 -16.26
N ARG A 165 4.03 14.64 -15.79
CA ARG A 165 4.94 14.41 -14.63
C ARG A 165 4.53 15.22 -13.39
N LYS A 166 3.22 15.22 -13.10
CA LYS A 166 2.65 15.94 -11.96
C LYS A 166 2.26 15.02 -10.81
N LEU A 167 2.02 13.73 -11.11
CA LEU A 167 1.55 12.75 -10.15
C LEU A 167 2.42 11.49 -10.22
N VAL A 168 2.67 10.90 -9.05
CA VAL A 168 3.41 9.65 -8.89
C VAL A 168 2.59 8.63 -8.09
N THR A 169 2.84 7.35 -8.30
CA THR A 169 2.20 6.28 -7.50
C THR A 169 2.77 6.27 -6.08
N CYS A 170 1.95 5.90 -5.09
CA CYS A 170 2.31 5.93 -3.67
C CYS A 170 1.98 4.62 -2.92
N GLY A 171 2.31 3.49 -3.44
CA GLY A 171 2.25 2.22 -2.69
C GLY A 171 0.86 1.73 -2.24
N LEU A 172 -0.25 2.37 -2.65
CA LEU A 172 -1.61 1.93 -2.39
C LEU A 172 -2.33 1.62 -3.69
N TYR A 173 -2.95 0.44 -3.77
CA TYR A 173 -3.51 -0.14 -4.97
C TYR A 173 -4.92 -0.67 -4.73
N PHE A 174 -5.78 -0.59 -5.75
CA PHE A 174 -7.08 -1.24 -5.80
C PHE A 174 -7.07 -2.34 -6.86
N MET A 175 -7.74 -3.47 -6.58
CA MET A 175 -7.93 -4.55 -7.55
C MET A 175 -9.32 -5.14 -7.42
N THR A 176 -9.91 -5.52 -8.57
CA THR A 176 -11.06 -6.41 -8.60
C THR A 176 -10.62 -7.88 -8.63
N ARG A 177 -11.50 -8.79 -8.20
CA ARG A 177 -11.31 -10.24 -8.35
C ARG A 177 -11.03 -10.62 -9.79
N ALA A 178 -11.79 -10.06 -10.72
CA ALA A 178 -11.65 -10.37 -12.14
C ALA A 178 -10.26 -9.99 -12.68
N ALA A 179 -9.74 -8.82 -12.31
CA ALA A 179 -8.40 -8.39 -12.69
C ALA A 179 -7.31 -9.24 -11.99
N ALA A 180 -7.46 -9.50 -10.70
CA ALA A 180 -6.51 -10.31 -9.93
C ALA A 180 -6.36 -11.75 -10.46
N ARG A 181 -7.46 -12.35 -10.91
CA ARG A 181 -7.43 -13.71 -11.52
C ARG A 181 -6.72 -13.74 -12.85
N ARG A 182 -6.63 -12.61 -13.57
CA ARG A 182 -5.94 -12.49 -14.87
C ARG A 182 -4.49 -12.03 -14.74
N LEU A 183 -3.98 -11.85 -13.51
CA LEU A 183 -2.57 -11.48 -13.31
C LEU A 183 -1.64 -12.51 -13.97
N PRO A 184 -0.68 -12.07 -14.80
CA PRO A 184 0.32 -12.93 -15.43
C PRO A 184 1.09 -13.77 -14.39
N GLU A 185 1.81 -14.80 -14.85
CA GLU A 185 2.67 -15.59 -13.98
C GLU A 185 3.75 -14.74 -13.31
N ALA A 186 4.26 -15.18 -12.15
CA ALA A 186 5.19 -14.38 -11.34
C ALA A 186 6.46 -13.95 -12.10
N ALA A 187 6.97 -14.82 -12.99
CA ALA A 187 8.14 -14.55 -13.81
C ALA A 187 7.91 -13.54 -14.95
N ALA A 188 6.65 -13.15 -15.24
CA ALA A 188 6.36 -12.23 -16.35
C ALA A 188 6.90 -10.81 -16.12
N HIS A 189 7.03 -10.39 -14.85
CA HIS A 189 7.50 -9.06 -14.50
C HIS A 189 8.50 -9.10 -13.34
N GLY A 190 9.68 -8.53 -13.54
CA GLY A 190 10.70 -8.40 -12.49
C GLY A 190 10.36 -7.34 -11.44
N ARG A 191 9.45 -6.41 -11.76
CA ARG A 191 9.05 -5.31 -10.87
C ARG A 191 7.57 -5.01 -11.00
N LEU A 192 6.96 -4.56 -9.92
CA LEU A 192 5.55 -4.15 -9.93
C LEU A 192 5.27 -2.98 -10.90
N ARG A 193 6.21 -2.04 -11.05
CA ARG A 193 6.09 -0.93 -12.01
C ARG A 193 5.97 -1.40 -13.46
N ASP A 194 6.64 -2.49 -13.83
CA ASP A 194 6.60 -3.03 -15.20
C ASP A 194 5.23 -3.65 -15.48
N PHE A 195 4.65 -4.31 -14.47
CA PHE A 195 3.27 -4.81 -14.54
C PHE A 195 2.27 -3.66 -14.78
N TRP A 196 2.36 -2.57 -13.99
CA TRP A 196 1.45 -1.44 -14.16
C TRP A 196 1.56 -0.79 -15.53
N ARG A 197 2.79 -0.66 -16.08
CA ARG A 197 3.00 -0.19 -17.45
C ARG A 197 2.29 -1.08 -18.47
N THR A 198 2.46 -2.39 -18.36
CA THR A 198 1.80 -3.36 -19.24
C THR A 198 0.28 -3.31 -19.11
N LEU A 199 -0.25 -3.18 -17.89
CA LEU A 199 -1.69 -3.14 -17.65
C LEU A 199 -2.34 -1.90 -18.29
N VAL A 200 -1.73 -0.72 -18.09
CA VAL A 200 -2.22 0.56 -18.67
C VAL A 200 -2.12 0.54 -20.19
N SER A 201 -0.97 0.14 -20.76
CA SER A 201 -0.78 0.06 -22.22
C SER A 201 -1.67 -0.98 -22.87
N GLY A 202 -2.08 -2.02 -22.14
CA GLY A 202 -3.03 -3.04 -22.57
C GLY A 202 -4.50 -2.59 -22.56
N GLY A 203 -4.78 -1.32 -22.22
CA GLY A 203 -6.13 -0.74 -22.24
C GLY A 203 -7.04 -1.16 -21.08
N ALA A 204 -6.47 -1.67 -19.97
CA ALA A 204 -7.24 -1.96 -18.77
C ALA A 204 -7.79 -0.64 -18.17
N ARG A 205 -8.97 -0.72 -17.58
CA ARG A 205 -9.60 0.42 -16.89
C ARG A 205 -8.96 0.63 -15.53
N VAL A 206 -7.91 1.45 -15.47
CA VAL A 206 -7.16 1.75 -14.24
C VAL A 206 -7.54 3.13 -13.72
N ALA A 207 -8.16 3.21 -12.53
CA ALA A 207 -8.44 4.49 -11.90
C ALA A 207 -7.15 5.11 -11.32
N GLY A 208 -6.95 6.40 -11.51
CA GLY A 208 -5.86 7.18 -10.94
C GLY A 208 -6.42 8.21 -9.96
N CYS A 209 -6.42 7.91 -8.67
CA CYS A 209 -7.03 8.77 -7.66
C CYS A 209 -5.96 9.62 -6.97
N LYS A 210 -6.07 10.95 -7.09
CA LYS A 210 -5.13 11.88 -6.45
C LYS A 210 -5.42 11.96 -4.95
N LEU A 211 -4.44 11.60 -4.14
CA LEU A 211 -4.47 11.72 -2.69
C LEU A 211 -3.84 13.04 -2.21
N SER A 212 -4.00 13.32 -0.93
CA SER A 212 -3.25 14.35 -0.24
C SER A 212 -1.77 13.96 -0.12
N LYS A 213 -1.03 14.58 0.77
CA LYS A 213 0.37 14.22 1.02
C LYS A 213 0.46 12.80 1.57
N THR A 214 1.26 11.98 0.90
CA THR A 214 1.66 10.64 1.34
C THR A 214 3.18 10.60 1.51
N LEU A 215 3.69 9.72 2.36
CA LEU A 215 5.11 9.55 2.58
C LEU A 215 5.47 8.07 2.49
N ASP A 216 6.55 7.77 1.78
CA ASP A 216 7.14 6.44 1.73
C ASP A 216 8.35 6.40 2.69
N VAL A 217 8.41 5.38 3.55
CA VAL A 217 9.46 5.22 4.56
C VAL A 217 10.44 4.15 4.10
N ASP A 218 11.46 4.56 3.36
CA ASP A 218 12.48 3.66 2.80
C ASP A 218 13.89 3.87 3.37
N ARG A 219 14.15 5.06 3.91
CA ARG A 219 15.46 5.51 4.38
C ARG A 219 15.39 6.08 5.79
N PRO A 220 16.52 6.23 6.50
CA PRO A 220 16.55 6.86 7.82
C PRO A 220 15.98 8.28 7.84
N GLU A 221 16.24 9.10 6.82
CA GLU A 221 15.69 10.45 6.68
C GLU A 221 14.17 10.44 6.51
N ASP A 222 13.60 9.44 5.85
CA ASP A 222 12.14 9.30 5.68
C ASP A 222 11.46 9.02 7.02
N VAL A 223 12.13 8.31 7.94
CA VAL A 223 11.61 8.10 9.31
C VAL A 223 11.44 9.44 10.01
N LEU A 224 12.42 10.33 9.94
CA LEU A 224 12.35 11.66 10.54
C LEU A 224 11.26 12.52 9.88
N ALA A 225 11.15 12.48 8.55
CA ALA A 225 10.12 13.18 7.81
C ALA A 225 8.71 12.68 8.19
N ALA A 226 8.53 11.35 8.29
CA ALA A 226 7.29 10.71 8.71
C ALA A 226 6.92 11.08 10.15
N GLU A 227 7.87 11.12 11.08
CA GLU A 227 7.64 11.55 12.46
C GLU A 227 7.19 13.02 12.54
N ALA A 228 7.85 13.91 11.79
CA ALA A 228 7.47 15.31 11.71
C ALA A 228 6.05 15.46 11.14
N TYR A 229 5.74 14.77 10.06
CA TYR A 229 4.42 14.74 9.43
C TYR A 229 3.34 14.26 10.40
N LEU A 230 3.55 13.13 11.07
CA LEU A 230 2.60 12.56 12.02
C LEU A 230 2.37 13.46 13.23
N LYS A 231 3.37 14.26 13.64
CA LYS A 231 3.25 15.23 14.76
C LYS A 231 2.51 16.52 14.37
N SER A 232 2.73 17.02 13.15
CA SER A 232 2.24 18.36 12.74
C SER A 232 0.96 18.33 11.93
N GLU A 233 0.95 17.55 10.84
CA GLU A 233 -0.13 17.60 9.84
C GLU A 233 -1.16 16.47 10.02
N ALA A 234 -0.77 15.38 10.66
CA ALA A 234 -1.61 14.20 10.82
C ALA A 234 -2.22 14.05 12.23
N ARG A 235 -2.36 15.12 13.01
CA ARG A 235 -3.09 15.05 14.29
C ARG A 235 -4.48 14.40 14.17
N PRO A 236 -5.29 14.64 13.13
CA PRO A 236 -6.52 13.90 12.88
C PRO A 236 -6.28 12.40 12.66
N PHE A 237 -5.28 12.06 11.85
CA PHE A 237 -4.82 10.71 11.57
C PHE A 237 -4.46 9.93 12.84
N MET A 238 -3.68 10.56 13.75
CA MET A 238 -3.33 9.97 15.03
C MET A 238 -4.56 9.75 15.92
N LYS A 239 -5.51 10.68 15.94
CA LYS A 239 -6.74 10.55 16.74
C LYS A 239 -7.62 9.41 16.24
N GLU A 240 -7.81 9.25 14.93
CA GLU A 240 -8.61 8.18 14.34
C GLU A 240 -8.03 6.80 14.65
N ILE A 241 -6.70 6.63 14.53
CA ILE A 241 -6.04 5.36 14.87
C ILE A 241 -6.05 5.08 16.39
N HIS A 242 -6.00 6.11 17.25
CA HIS A 242 -6.04 5.96 18.71
C HIS A 242 -7.45 5.80 19.26
N ALA A 243 -8.46 6.49 18.72
CA ALA A 243 -9.85 6.41 19.19
C ALA A 243 -10.43 4.98 19.11
N GLN A 244 -9.93 4.17 18.19
CA GLN A 244 -10.34 2.75 18.06
C GLN A 244 -9.74 1.84 19.15
N ARG A 245 -8.82 2.32 20.01
CA ARG A 245 -8.34 1.56 21.17
C ARG A 245 -9.24 1.68 22.40
N SER A 246 -10.05 2.74 22.48
CA SER A 246 -10.87 3.06 23.66
C SER A 246 -12.30 2.57 23.56
N GLY A 247 -12.68 1.93 22.47
CA GLY A 247 -14.04 1.43 22.21
C GLY A 247 -14.15 -0.09 22.08
N ALA A 248 -13.21 -0.83 22.64
CA ALA A 248 -13.25 -2.31 22.69
C ALA A 248 -13.33 -2.77 24.15
#